data_945339c1b9a347760f135069135fe99e
#
_entry.id   945339c1b9a347760f135069135fe99e
#
_cell.length_a   1.000
_cell.length_b   1.000
_cell.length_c   1.000
_cell.angle_alpha   90.00
_cell.angle_beta   90.00
_cell.angle_gamma   90.00
#
_symmetry.space_group_name_H-M   'P 1'
#
loop_
_entity.id
_entity.type
_entity.pdbx_description
1 polymer ?
#
loop_
_entity_poly.entity_id
_entity_poly.type
_entity_poly.pdbx_seq_one_letter_code
_entity_poly.pdbx_strand_id
1 'polypeptide(L)'
;YAEYRENKNLIFNLIEVGLDEVLPAKVLQNYGQFADVKTYPQGDKPIFRVRISEASKKRAKQFVTRVGLAGRYEVFKLDGYTLEVPTAAYGGAAQIGFEEFLDGHITMSDVYVLVLEGLDEAVYREIAKALVAMAEDANFNAYNKTSAAGFNEAEFDRLLATADAYGKSTIY
;
A
#
# COMPACT_ATOMS: atom_id res chain seq x y z
N TYR A 1 19.77 -36.12 -8.89
CA TYR A 1 19.11 -36.20 -7.56
C TYR A 1 20.05 -35.83 -6.42
N ALA A 2 21.28 -36.34 -6.41
CA ALA A 2 22.29 -35.99 -5.39
C ALA A 2 22.60 -34.47 -5.42
N GLU A 3 22.90 -33.92 -6.59
CA GLU A 3 23.18 -32.48 -6.79
C GLU A 3 22.02 -31.58 -6.38
N TYR A 4 20.76 -31.99 -6.62
CA TYR A 4 19.60 -31.24 -6.14
C TYR A 4 19.52 -31.23 -4.62
N ARG A 5 19.79 -32.38 -3.97
CA ARG A 5 19.79 -32.47 -2.50
C ARG A 5 20.88 -31.62 -1.86
N GLU A 6 22.05 -31.55 -2.49
CA GLU A 6 23.16 -30.73 -2.01
C GLU A 6 22.91 -29.23 -2.20
N ASN A 7 22.30 -28.86 -3.31
CA ASN A 7 22.14 -27.45 -3.70
C ASN A 7 20.73 -26.88 -3.46
N LYS A 8 19.82 -27.65 -2.89
CA LYS A 8 18.43 -27.22 -2.74
C LYS A 8 18.29 -25.88 -1.99
N ASN A 9 19.08 -25.68 -0.94
CA ASN A 9 19.05 -24.44 -0.16
C ASN A 9 19.57 -23.25 -0.97
N LEU A 10 20.55 -23.45 -1.85
CA LEU A 10 21.04 -22.44 -2.77
C LEU A 10 19.98 -22.04 -3.80
N ILE A 11 19.23 -23.02 -4.33
CA ILE A 11 18.15 -22.77 -5.28
C ILE A 11 17.04 -21.96 -4.62
N PHE A 12 16.61 -22.32 -3.40
CA PHE A 12 15.59 -21.58 -2.69
C PHE A 12 16.05 -20.18 -2.32
N ASN A 13 17.29 -19.99 -1.86
CA ASN A 13 17.82 -18.67 -1.61
C ASN A 13 17.88 -17.80 -2.88
N LEU A 14 18.20 -18.39 -4.02
CA LEU A 14 18.20 -17.66 -5.28
C LEU A 14 16.79 -17.20 -5.69
N ILE A 15 15.78 -18.05 -5.47
CA ILE A 15 14.38 -17.71 -5.70
C ILE A 15 13.94 -16.59 -4.75
N GLU A 16 14.29 -16.69 -3.47
CA GLU A 16 13.96 -15.68 -2.46
C GLU A 16 14.55 -14.31 -2.82
N VAL A 17 15.86 -14.26 -3.14
CA VAL A 17 16.51 -13.02 -3.58
C VAL A 17 15.87 -12.45 -4.84
N GLY A 18 15.51 -13.30 -5.81
CA GLY A 18 14.81 -12.86 -7.02
C GLY A 18 13.43 -12.28 -6.74
N LEU A 19 12.69 -12.87 -5.81
CA LEU A 19 11.36 -12.36 -5.40
C LEU A 19 11.49 -11.03 -4.66
N ASP A 20 12.47 -10.91 -3.75
CA ASP A 20 12.72 -9.69 -2.98
C ASP A 20 13.10 -8.49 -3.87
N GLU A 21 13.72 -8.73 -5.02
CA GLU A 21 14.08 -7.70 -5.98
C GLU A 21 12.92 -7.33 -6.92
N VAL A 22 12.22 -8.32 -7.45
CA VAL A 22 11.20 -8.13 -8.49
C VAL A 22 9.88 -7.64 -7.90
N LEU A 23 9.44 -8.16 -6.75
CA LEU A 23 8.15 -7.84 -6.17
C LEU A 23 8.00 -6.35 -5.81
N PRO A 24 8.95 -5.70 -5.11
CA PRO A 24 8.85 -4.26 -4.81
C PRO A 24 8.82 -3.39 -6.06
N ALA A 25 9.58 -3.74 -7.10
CA ALA A 25 9.59 -3.01 -8.36
C ALA A 25 8.25 -3.11 -9.08
N LYS A 26 7.65 -4.30 -9.10
CA LYS A 26 6.32 -4.54 -9.69
C LYS A 26 5.22 -3.80 -8.92
N VAL A 27 5.24 -3.84 -7.59
CA VAL A 27 4.32 -3.10 -6.73
C VAL A 27 4.44 -1.59 -6.97
N LEU A 28 5.65 -1.06 -7.04
CA LEU A 28 5.87 0.36 -7.32
C LEU A 28 5.34 0.76 -8.70
N GLN A 29 5.54 -0.08 -9.72
CA GLN A 29 5.07 0.17 -11.06
C GLN A 29 3.54 0.17 -11.13
N ASN A 30 2.88 -0.78 -10.48
CA ASN A 30 1.43 -0.95 -10.55
C ASN A 30 0.68 0.05 -9.67
N TYR A 31 1.19 0.37 -8.48
CA TYR A 31 0.48 1.13 -7.46
C TYR A 31 1.08 2.51 -7.17
N GLY A 32 2.29 2.81 -7.64
CA GLY A 32 2.97 4.08 -7.39
C GLY A 32 2.28 5.31 -7.97
N GLN A 33 1.31 5.12 -8.88
CA GLN A 33 0.53 6.24 -9.45
C GLN A 33 -0.51 6.81 -8.47
N PHE A 34 -0.99 6.01 -7.54
CA PHE A 34 -2.06 6.39 -6.61
C PHE A 34 -1.74 6.11 -5.14
N ALA A 35 -0.62 5.46 -4.84
CA ALA A 35 -0.18 5.16 -3.49
C ALA A 35 1.30 5.51 -3.31
N ASP A 36 1.67 6.02 -2.13
CA ASP A 36 3.07 6.23 -1.74
C ASP A 36 3.65 4.89 -1.27
N VAL A 37 4.38 4.21 -2.16
CA VAL A 37 5.00 2.91 -1.89
C VAL A 37 6.37 3.12 -1.28
N LYS A 38 6.60 2.55 -0.10
CA LYS A 38 7.87 2.58 0.62
C LYS A 38 8.34 1.17 0.91
N THR A 39 9.57 0.88 0.57
CA THR A 39 10.24 -0.37 0.89
C THR A 39 11.15 -0.19 2.10
N TYR A 40 11.10 -1.13 3.00
CA TYR A 40 11.95 -1.19 4.19
C TYR A 40 12.77 -2.48 4.17
N PRO A 41 14.04 -2.44 4.57
CA PRO A 41 14.84 -3.65 4.68
C PRO A 41 14.27 -4.60 5.74
N GLN A 42 14.56 -5.87 5.59
CA GLN A 42 14.12 -6.92 6.51
C GLN A 42 14.58 -6.62 7.94
N GLY A 43 13.65 -6.64 8.89
CA GLY A 43 13.92 -6.35 10.31
C GLY A 43 13.64 -4.91 10.74
N ASP A 44 13.46 -3.99 9.81
CA ASP A 44 13.07 -2.61 10.14
C ASP A 44 11.56 -2.50 10.38
N LYS A 45 11.19 -1.66 11.36
CA LYS A 45 9.78 -1.34 11.59
C LYS A 45 9.35 -0.20 10.67
N PRO A 46 8.28 -0.37 9.89
CA PRO A 46 7.73 0.71 9.07
C PRO A 46 7.09 1.78 9.98
N ILE A 47 7.72 2.95 10.01
CA ILE A 47 7.26 4.09 10.80
C ILE A 47 6.95 5.25 9.86
N PHE A 48 5.69 5.66 9.82
CA PHE A 48 5.27 6.87 9.12
C PHE A 48 5.29 8.05 10.08
N ARG A 49 6.10 9.06 9.75
CA ARG A 49 6.19 10.31 10.53
C ARG A 49 5.36 11.38 9.86
N VAL A 50 4.28 11.75 10.50
CA VAL A 50 3.49 12.92 10.12
C VAL A 50 4.08 14.13 10.85
N ARG A 51 4.83 14.96 10.14
CA ARG A 51 5.54 16.13 10.73
C ARG A 51 4.59 17.17 11.26
N ILE A 52 3.48 17.39 10.59
CA ILE A 52 2.46 18.38 10.98
C ILE A 52 1.10 17.70 10.85
N SER A 53 0.40 17.57 11.98
CA SER A 53 -0.95 17.01 11.97
C SER A 53 -1.95 17.94 11.26
N GLU A 54 -3.04 17.39 10.73
CA GLU A 54 -4.08 18.20 10.09
C GLU A 54 -4.70 19.22 11.04
N ALA A 55 -4.84 18.87 12.32
CA ALA A 55 -5.26 19.80 13.36
C ALA A 55 -4.28 20.97 13.54
N SER A 56 -2.97 20.70 13.44
CA SER A 56 -1.94 21.74 13.48
C SER A 56 -1.94 22.58 12.22
N LYS A 57 -2.16 22.01 11.02
CA LYS A 57 -2.32 22.77 9.79
C LYS A 57 -3.53 23.71 9.84
N LYS A 58 -4.64 23.23 10.39
CA LYS A 58 -5.86 24.04 10.57
C LYS A 58 -5.61 25.23 11.50
N ARG A 59 -4.88 25.01 12.59
CA ARG A 59 -4.44 26.07 13.52
C ARG A 59 -3.43 27.01 12.90
N ALA A 60 -2.50 26.51 12.09
CA ALA A 60 -1.49 27.32 11.42
C ALA A 60 -2.08 28.37 10.48
N LYS A 61 -3.25 28.13 9.89
CA LYS A 61 -3.96 29.15 9.11
C LYS A 61 -4.43 30.35 9.94
N GLN A 62 -4.46 30.21 11.27
CA GLN A 62 -4.82 31.27 12.23
C GLN A 62 -3.57 31.99 12.79
N PHE A 63 -2.35 31.62 12.37
CA PHE A 63 -1.11 32.28 12.85
C PHE A 63 -1.02 33.75 12.46
N VAL A 64 -1.66 34.12 11.35
CA VAL A 64 -1.68 35.50 10.90
C VAL A 64 -2.89 36.19 11.50
N THR A 65 -2.68 36.87 12.61
CA THR A 65 -3.70 37.69 13.28
C THR A 65 -3.33 39.16 13.14
N ARG A 66 -4.34 40.02 13.02
CA ARG A 66 -4.14 41.48 13.04
C ARG A 66 -3.83 41.91 14.47
N VAL A 67 -2.63 42.35 14.68
CA VAL A 67 -2.18 42.82 15.99
C VAL A 67 -1.91 44.35 15.94
N GLY A 68 -2.27 45.09 16.97
CA GLY A 68 -1.91 46.50 17.08
C GLY A 68 -0.41 46.68 17.22
N LEU A 69 0.10 47.89 16.95
CA LEU A 69 1.53 48.24 16.97
C LEU A 69 2.30 47.86 18.25
N ALA A 70 1.60 47.68 19.38
CA ALA A 70 2.17 47.25 20.67
C ALA A 70 1.60 45.91 21.14
N GLY A 71 0.92 45.15 20.29
CA GLY A 71 0.28 43.87 20.66
C GLY A 71 1.27 42.72 20.75
N ARG A 72 0.91 41.71 21.55
CA ARG A 72 1.63 40.44 21.61
C ARG A 72 1.06 39.45 20.58
N TYR A 73 1.93 38.69 19.92
CA TYR A 73 1.54 37.59 19.05
C TYR A 73 1.23 36.34 19.87
N GLU A 74 0.17 35.63 19.54
CA GLU A 74 -0.05 34.29 20.04
C GLU A 74 0.92 33.30 19.37
N VAL A 75 1.53 32.44 20.18
CA VAL A 75 2.46 31.42 19.72
C VAL A 75 1.73 30.08 19.69
N PHE A 76 1.66 29.49 18.54
CA PHE A 76 1.04 28.18 18.36
C PHE A 76 2.12 27.09 18.20
N LYS A 77 1.92 25.98 18.89
CA LYS A 77 2.78 24.81 18.76
C LYS A 77 2.32 23.94 17.59
N LEU A 78 3.25 23.59 16.73
CA LEU A 78 3.02 22.62 15.66
C LEU A 78 3.32 21.21 16.19
N ASP A 79 2.33 20.36 16.18
CA ASP A 79 2.45 18.98 16.65
C ASP A 79 2.38 18.01 15.47
N GLY A 80 3.25 17.02 15.49
CA GLY A 80 3.26 15.87 14.61
C GLY A 80 3.03 14.59 15.40
N TYR A 81 2.85 13.50 14.70
CA TYR A 81 2.76 12.17 15.31
C TYR A 81 3.46 11.12 14.45
N THR A 82 3.79 10.01 15.08
CA THR A 82 4.33 8.82 14.40
C THR A 82 3.26 7.74 14.40
N LEU A 83 3.10 7.09 13.25
CA LEU A 83 2.23 5.95 13.08
C LEU A 83 3.11 4.71 12.85
N GLU A 84 3.04 3.75 13.74
CA GLU A 84 3.63 2.43 13.55
C GLU A 84 2.62 1.54 12.81
N VAL A 85 3.07 0.87 11.74
CA VAL A 85 2.22 -0.03 10.97
C VAL A 85 2.51 -1.46 11.39
N PRO A 86 1.49 -2.26 11.75
CA PRO A 86 1.70 -3.67 12.02
C PRO A 86 2.15 -4.37 10.73
N THR A 87 3.16 -5.22 10.86
CA THR A 87 3.68 -6.01 9.75
C THR A 87 3.05 -7.40 9.75
N ALA A 88 2.71 -7.90 8.56
CA ALA A 88 2.28 -9.27 8.34
C ALA A 88 3.27 -9.96 7.39
N ALA A 89 3.56 -11.22 7.66
CA ALA A 89 4.37 -12.03 6.77
C ALA A 89 3.47 -12.77 5.78
N TYR A 90 3.82 -12.68 4.51
CA TYR A 90 3.20 -13.47 3.45
C TYR A 90 4.21 -14.44 2.90
N GLY A 91 3.80 -15.67 2.64
CA GLY A 91 4.63 -16.69 2.07
C GLY A 91 3.81 -17.63 1.20
N GLY A 92 4.43 -18.17 0.18
CA GLY A 92 3.87 -19.21 -0.69
C GLY A 92 4.65 -20.51 -0.53
N ALA A 93 3.96 -21.64 -0.65
CA ALA A 93 4.58 -22.95 -0.72
C ALA A 93 4.01 -23.71 -1.91
N ALA A 94 4.88 -24.30 -2.71
CA ALA A 94 4.50 -25.18 -3.81
C ALA A 94 5.18 -26.55 -3.62
N GLN A 95 4.46 -27.60 -3.95
CA GLN A 95 4.99 -28.96 -3.97
C GLN A 95 4.86 -29.51 -5.37
N ILE A 96 5.95 -30.01 -5.91
CA ILE A 96 5.99 -30.65 -7.22
C ILE A 96 6.32 -32.13 -7.03
N GLY A 97 5.63 -33.00 -7.75
CA GLY A 97 6.00 -34.40 -7.88
C GLY A 97 7.38 -34.55 -8.53
N PHE A 98 8.24 -35.35 -7.94
CA PHE A 98 9.61 -35.52 -8.45
C PHE A 98 9.61 -36.08 -9.88
N GLU A 99 8.67 -36.98 -10.20
CA GLU A 99 8.52 -37.58 -11.53
C GLU A 99 8.10 -36.52 -12.56
N GLU A 100 7.15 -35.64 -12.23
CA GLU A 100 6.66 -34.55 -13.07
C GLU A 100 7.76 -33.52 -13.36
N PHE A 101 8.65 -33.30 -12.38
CA PHE A 101 9.81 -32.43 -12.55
C PHE A 101 10.86 -33.07 -13.48
N LEU A 102 11.13 -34.38 -13.35
CA LEU A 102 12.09 -35.09 -14.20
C LEU A 102 11.60 -35.21 -15.64
N ASP A 103 10.29 -35.38 -15.83
CA ASP A 103 9.68 -35.48 -17.17
C ASP A 103 9.57 -34.10 -17.86
N GLY A 104 9.95 -33.03 -17.18
CA GLY A 104 9.92 -31.67 -17.70
C GLY A 104 8.53 -31.07 -17.89
N HIS A 105 7.50 -31.67 -17.27
CA HIS A 105 6.14 -31.12 -17.30
C HIS A 105 5.99 -29.84 -16.50
N ILE A 106 6.76 -29.70 -15.41
CA ILE A 106 6.77 -28.52 -14.55
C ILE A 106 8.24 -28.10 -14.38
N THR A 107 8.52 -26.84 -14.67
CA THR A 107 9.85 -26.26 -14.50
C THR A 107 9.92 -25.41 -13.23
N MET A 108 11.15 -25.17 -12.72
CA MET A 108 11.34 -24.24 -11.60
C MET A 108 10.92 -22.82 -11.94
N SER A 109 10.99 -22.44 -13.21
CA SER A 109 10.51 -21.15 -13.70
C SER A 109 9.01 -21.01 -13.53
N ASP A 110 8.25 -22.09 -13.83
CA ASP A 110 6.79 -22.07 -13.67
C ASP A 110 6.39 -21.89 -12.20
N VAL A 111 7.11 -22.55 -11.29
CA VAL A 111 6.88 -22.39 -9.84
C VAL A 111 7.17 -20.96 -9.40
N TYR A 112 8.28 -20.38 -9.88
CA TYR A 112 8.64 -18.99 -9.56
C TYR A 112 7.56 -18.01 -10.01
N VAL A 113 7.07 -18.15 -11.25
CA VAL A 113 6.00 -17.30 -11.80
C VAL A 113 4.71 -17.43 -10.98
N LEU A 114 4.30 -18.66 -10.64
CA LEU A 114 3.09 -18.89 -9.84
C LEU A 114 3.19 -18.29 -8.42
N VAL A 115 4.34 -18.39 -7.80
CA VAL A 115 4.56 -17.77 -6.47
C VAL A 115 4.52 -16.26 -6.59
N LEU A 116 5.15 -15.68 -7.61
CA LEU A 116 5.14 -14.23 -7.85
C LEU A 116 3.72 -13.71 -8.11
N GLU A 117 2.93 -14.43 -8.91
CA GLU A 117 1.52 -14.08 -9.17
C GLU A 117 0.68 -14.16 -7.90
N GLY A 118 0.88 -15.22 -7.09
CA GLY A 118 0.17 -15.36 -5.82
C GLY A 118 0.50 -14.27 -4.81
N LEU A 119 1.75 -13.82 -4.75
CA LEU A 119 2.17 -12.71 -3.89
C LEU A 119 1.60 -11.37 -4.40
N ASP A 120 1.59 -11.13 -5.71
CA ASP A 120 1.01 -9.94 -6.31
C ASP A 120 -0.50 -9.86 -6.03
N GLU A 121 -1.23 -10.98 -6.17
CA GLU A 121 -2.65 -11.06 -5.81
C GLU A 121 -2.88 -10.79 -4.32
N ALA A 122 -2.02 -11.29 -3.43
CA ALA A 122 -2.11 -11.03 -2.00
C ALA A 122 -1.93 -9.54 -1.68
N VAL A 123 -0.95 -8.87 -2.29
CA VAL A 123 -0.74 -7.43 -2.15
C VAL A 123 -1.94 -6.65 -2.67
N TYR A 124 -2.45 -7.01 -3.86
CA TYR A 124 -3.64 -6.38 -4.43
C TYR A 124 -4.85 -6.48 -3.51
N ARG A 125 -5.07 -7.67 -2.93
CA ARG A 125 -6.17 -7.91 -1.99
C ARG A 125 -6.05 -7.07 -0.73
N GLU A 126 -4.86 -6.90 -0.19
CA GLU A 126 -4.62 -6.07 1.00
C GLU A 126 -4.82 -4.57 0.68
N ILE A 127 -4.39 -4.10 -0.48
CA ILE A 127 -4.66 -2.73 -0.94
C ILE A 127 -6.17 -2.50 -1.08
N ALA A 128 -6.89 -3.43 -1.71
CA ALA A 128 -8.35 -3.34 -1.85
C ALA A 128 -9.05 -3.28 -0.48
N LYS A 129 -8.65 -4.14 0.47
CA LYS A 129 -9.17 -4.10 1.86
C LYS A 129 -8.88 -2.76 2.53
N ALA A 130 -7.67 -2.22 2.37
CA ALA A 130 -7.29 -0.93 2.96
C ALA A 130 -8.13 0.22 2.37
N LEU A 131 -8.42 0.21 1.07
CA LEU A 131 -9.28 1.20 0.42
C LEU A 131 -10.72 1.12 0.95
N VAL A 132 -11.27 -0.08 1.10
CA VAL A 132 -12.60 -0.27 1.67
C VAL A 132 -12.63 0.21 3.12
N ALA A 133 -11.65 -0.18 3.94
CA ALA A 133 -11.55 0.25 5.33
C ALA A 133 -11.42 1.78 5.46
N MET A 134 -10.68 2.42 4.55
CA MET A 134 -10.58 3.87 4.49
C MET A 134 -11.94 4.53 4.20
N ALA A 135 -12.73 3.96 3.28
CA ALA A 135 -14.07 4.47 2.98
C ALA A 135 -15.05 4.32 4.15
N GLU A 136 -14.85 3.31 5.01
CA GLU A 136 -15.65 3.06 6.21
C GLU A 136 -15.25 3.95 7.39
N ASP A 137 -14.07 4.56 7.38
CA ASP A 137 -13.57 5.41 8.47
C ASP A 137 -14.53 6.59 8.71
N ALA A 138 -14.82 6.87 9.99
CA ALA A 138 -15.69 7.97 10.42
C ALA A 138 -15.12 9.36 10.07
N ASN A 139 -13.79 9.48 9.94
CA ASN A 139 -13.12 10.71 9.56
C ASN A 139 -13.11 10.95 8.05
N PHE A 140 -13.47 9.94 7.25
CA PHE A 140 -13.57 10.09 5.81
C PHE A 140 -14.79 10.95 5.47
N ASN A 141 -14.58 11.95 4.63
CA ASN A 141 -15.65 12.93 4.33
C ASN A 141 -16.86 12.23 3.69
N ALA A 142 -18.04 12.45 4.27
CA ALA A 142 -19.30 11.88 3.79
C ALA A 142 -19.62 12.25 2.33
N TYR A 143 -19.13 13.38 1.84
CA TYR A 143 -19.30 13.77 0.44
C TYR A 143 -18.48 12.91 -0.53
N ASN A 144 -17.46 12.24 -0.05
CA ASN A 144 -16.56 11.40 -0.86
C ASN A 144 -16.91 9.91 -0.78
N LYS A 145 -18.00 9.55 -0.16
CA LYS A 145 -18.48 8.16 -0.06
C LYS A 145 -19.99 8.08 -0.27
N THR A 146 -20.45 6.91 -0.68
CA THR A 146 -21.87 6.56 -0.72
C THR A 146 -22.12 5.33 0.14
N SER A 147 -23.29 5.28 0.76
CA SER A 147 -23.77 4.13 1.55
C SER A 147 -24.92 3.39 0.85
N ALA A 148 -25.14 3.66 -0.43
CA ALA A 148 -26.20 3.00 -1.20
C ALA A 148 -25.96 1.47 -1.26
N ALA A 149 -27.02 0.71 -1.05
CA ALA A 149 -26.96 -0.76 -1.06
C ALA A 149 -26.76 -1.37 -2.47
N GLY A 150 -26.61 -0.54 -3.51
CA GLY A 150 -26.37 -0.91 -4.89
C GLY A 150 -25.92 0.31 -5.70
N PHE A 151 -25.73 0.13 -7.00
CA PHE A 151 -25.36 1.23 -7.89
C PHE A 151 -26.49 2.26 -7.92
N ASN A 152 -26.16 3.51 -7.61
CA ASN A 152 -27.05 4.66 -7.70
C ASN A 152 -26.38 5.72 -8.56
N GLU A 153 -26.95 5.98 -9.73
CA GLU A 153 -26.39 6.90 -10.72
C GLU A 153 -26.23 8.33 -10.16
N ALA A 154 -27.22 8.84 -9.44
CA ALA A 154 -27.16 10.19 -8.88
C ALA A 154 -26.03 10.35 -7.83
N GLU A 155 -25.81 9.34 -7.00
CA GLU A 155 -24.70 9.32 -6.03
C GLU A 155 -23.34 9.18 -6.73
N PHE A 156 -23.29 8.40 -7.79
CA PHE A 156 -22.08 8.23 -8.60
C PHE A 156 -21.71 9.53 -9.32
N ASP A 157 -22.68 10.20 -9.94
CA ASP A 157 -22.46 11.49 -10.59
C ASP A 157 -22.02 12.57 -9.60
N ARG A 158 -22.55 12.56 -8.38
CA ARG A 158 -22.11 13.44 -7.31
C ARG A 158 -20.65 13.19 -6.92
N LEU A 159 -20.25 11.93 -6.80
CA LEU A 159 -18.86 11.56 -6.48
C LEU A 159 -17.92 11.96 -7.62
N LEU A 160 -18.30 11.71 -8.87
CA LEU A 160 -17.55 12.12 -10.06
C LEU A 160 -17.38 13.64 -10.12
N ALA A 161 -18.44 14.39 -9.97
CA ALA A 161 -18.41 15.86 -9.97
C ALA A 161 -17.50 16.40 -8.85
N THR A 162 -17.51 15.74 -7.68
CA THR A 162 -16.62 16.10 -6.57
C THR A 162 -15.17 15.80 -6.91
N ALA A 163 -14.88 14.64 -7.50
CA ALA A 163 -13.53 14.25 -7.90
C ALA A 163 -12.98 15.18 -9.02
N ASP A 164 -13.78 15.49 -10.01
CA ASP A 164 -13.41 16.36 -11.13
C ASP A 164 -13.14 17.81 -10.69
N ALA A 165 -13.75 18.26 -9.60
CA ALA A 165 -13.47 19.59 -9.01
C ALA A 165 -12.04 19.68 -8.44
N TYR A 166 -11.38 18.56 -8.12
CA TYR A 166 -10.02 18.50 -7.59
C TYR A 166 -8.96 18.07 -8.62
N GLY A 167 -9.38 17.55 -9.77
CA GLY A 167 -8.48 17.11 -10.84
C GLY A 167 -9.14 16.16 -11.82
N LYS A 168 -8.33 15.48 -12.63
CA LYS A 168 -8.86 14.44 -13.53
C LYS A 168 -9.15 13.18 -12.73
N SER A 169 -10.39 12.72 -12.79
CA SER A 169 -10.81 11.45 -12.21
C SER A 169 -10.51 10.29 -13.16
N THR A 170 -10.09 9.17 -12.60
CA THR A 170 -9.93 7.90 -13.32
C THR A 170 -10.71 6.83 -12.55
N ILE A 171 -11.53 6.08 -13.27
CA ILE A 171 -12.32 4.97 -12.71
C ILE A 171 -11.53 3.69 -12.95
N TYR A 172 -11.32 2.90 -11.89
CA TYR A 172 -10.64 1.61 -11.92
C TYR A 172 -11.62 0.46 -11.66
#